data_f15a22a420d77fda11cc241242abb0c2
#
_entry.id   f15a22a420d77fda11cc241242abb0c2
#
_cell.length_a   1.000
_cell.length_b   1.000
_cell.length_c   1.000
_cell.angle_alpha   90.00
_cell.angle_beta   90.00
_cell.angle_gamma   90.00
#
_symmetry.space_group_name_H-M   'P 1'
#
loop_
_entity.id
_entity.type
_entity.pdbx_description
1 polymer ?
#
loop_
_entity_poly.entity_id
_entity_poly.type
_entity_poly.pdbx_seq_one_letter_code
_entity_poly.pdbx_strand_id
1 'polypeptide(L)'
;MSEFIKNGDRIVTKPDGFDYNLIPGKVYNLNYDRYKEYSYIEEDGNLELPNKIYSEDTFFIKRILDSFNTDISNIGVLLSGLKGSGKSLTTKLVAKRSNLPILVVSSTYPSGQLKDFFTEFKTPVCVIFDEIDKNERYWDTTQMLNFLDGIQSTAKKLVMMTCNETCDLSEYILDRCSRIKYFKEYNGLELDVIKELVSDILGKDDDELAEYIHTFIKILSFDNIITYLKEILQYPDHDRYELLDDMNITVDKK
;
A
#
# COMPACT_ATOMS: atom_id res chain seq x y z
N MET A 1 11.44 5.16 -28.08
CA MET A 1 12.57 4.23 -27.87
C MET A 1 12.39 3.66 -26.50
N SER A 2 12.33 2.35 -26.34
CA SER A 2 12.15 1.71 -25.04
C SER A 2 13.43 1.78 -24.24
N GLU A 3 13.29 1.80 -22.94
CA GLU A 3 14.37 2.04 -21.98
C GLU A 3 14.89 0.73 -21.38
N PHE A 4 14.18 -0.37 -21.64
CA PHE A 4 14.46 -1.65 -21.02
C PHE A 4 14.60 -2.77 -22.04
N ILE A 5 15.33 -3.82 -21.66
CA ILE A 5 15.36 -5.12 -22.34
C ILE A 5 14.82 -6.20 -21.42
N LYS A 6 14.14 -7.19 -22.00
CA LYS A 6 13.72 -8.40 -21.31
C LYS A 6 14.69 -9.54 -21.65
N ASN A 7 15.27 -10.15 -20.63
CA ASN A 7 16.11 -11.33 -20.76
C ASN A 7 15.58 -12.44 -19.83
N GLY A 8 14.83 -13.37 -20.40
CA GLY A 8 14.03 -14.33 -19.64
C GLY A 8 12.94 -13.60 -18.84
N ASP A 9 12.89 -13.81 -17.53
CA ASP A 9 11.94 -13.17 -16.63
C ASP A 9 12.42 -11.80 -16.08
N ARG A 10 13.67 -11.40 -16.40
CA ARG A 10 14.27 -10.17 -15.93
C ARG A 10 14.19 -9.05 -16.96
N ILE A 11 13.87 -7.86 -16.47
CA ILE A 11 13.83 -6.61 -17.23
C ILE A 11 14.93 -5.71 -16.67
N VAL A 12 15.87 -5.29 -17.49
CA VAL A 12 17.00 -4.46 -17.09
C VAL A 12 17.08 -3.21 -17.96
N THR A 13 17.77 -2.17 -17.49
CA THR A 13 18.06 -0.98 -18.30
C THR A 13 18.88 -1.34 -19.51
N LYS A 14 18.60 -0.69 -20.61
CA LYS A 14 19.06 -1.06 -21.95
C LYS A 14 20.55 -0.81 -22.18
N PRO A 15 21.33 -1.84 -22.52
CA PRO A 15 22.45 -1.64 -23.43
C PRO A 15 21.92 -1.60 -24.87
N ASP A 16 22.47 -0.78 -25.73
CA ASP A 16 22.00 -0.54 -27.10
C ASP A 16 21.48 -1.78 -27.83
N GLY A 17 20.22 -1.77 -28.27
CA GLY A 17 19.73 -2.74 -29.25
C GLY A 17 18.37 -3.40 -29.03
N PHE A 18 17.75 -3.41 -27.83
CA PHE A 18 16.47 -4.07 -27.58
C PHE A 18 15.53 -3.18 -26.76
N ASP A 19 14.28 -3.12 -27.17
CA ASP A 19 13.29 -2.24 -26.59
C ASP A 19 12.21 -3.03 -25.81
N TYR A 20 12.01 -2.70 -24.52
CA TYR A 20 10.88 -3.15 -23.73
C TYR A 20 10.20 -1.94 -23.08
N ASN A 21 8.88 -1.79 -23.28
CA ASN A 21 8.08 -0.77 -22.62
C ASN A 21 7.31 -1.41 -21.48
N LEU A 22 7.36 -0.79 -20.30
CA LEU A 22 6.49 -1.19 -19.21
C LEU A 22 5.03 -0.98 -19.60
N ILE A 23 4.21 -2.00 -19.35
CA ILE A 23 2.81 -2.01 -19.76
C ILE A 23 1.95 -1.36 -18.68
N PRO A 24 1.12 -0.36 -18.99
CA PRO A 24 0.18 0.22 -18.04
C PRO A 24 -0.71 -0.84 -17.38
N GLY A 25 -0.90 -0.72 -16.05
CA GLY A 25 -1.70 -1.65 -15.26
C GLY A 25 -1.01 -2.96 -14.88
N LYS A 26 0.15 -3.27 -15.44
CA LYS A 26 0.98 -4.42 -15.03
C LYS A 26 1.81 -4.10 -13.81
N VAL A 27 2.05 -5.13 -13.00
CA VAL A 27 2.89 -5.07 -11.80
C VAL A 27 4.28 -5.60 -12.11
N TYR A 28 5.26 -4.91 -11.62
CA TYR A 28 6.68 -5.24 -11.74
C TYR A 28 7.34 -5.09 -10.36
N ASN A 29 8.17 -6.07 -9.99
CA ASN A 29 8.97 -6.01 -8.77
C ASN A 29 10.35 -5.42 -9.08
N LEU A 30 10.72 -4.32 -8.41
CA LEU A 30 12.06 -3.74 -8.49
C LEU A 30 12.96 -4.42 -7.45
N ASN A 31 13.99 -5.08 -7.95
CA ASN A 31 14.96 -5.84 -7.16
C ASN A 31 16.39 -5.34 -7.40
N TYR A 32 17.30 -5.71 -6.49
CA TYR A 32 18.73 -5.42 -6.59
C TYR A 32 19.55 -6.68 -6.41
N ASP A 33 20.37 -7.01 -7.41
CA ASP A 33 21.35 -8.10 -7.33
C ASP A 33 22.62 -7.58 -6.66
N ARG A 34 22.85 -7.97 -5.41
CA ARG A 34 23.98 -7.50 -4.59
C ARG A 34 25.33 -8.07 -5.05
N TYR A 35 25.33 -9.22 -5.72
CA TYR A 35 26.58 -9.85 -6.21
C TYR A 35 27.07 -9.21 -7.50
N LYS A 36 26.13 -8.79 -8.33
CA LYS A 36 26.42 -8.17 -9.64
C LYS A 36 26.24 -6.66 -9.63
N GLU A 37 25.80 -6.10 -8.50
CA GLU A 37 25.63 -4.67 -8.25
C GLU A 37 24.77 -3.96 -9.31
N TYR A 38 23.60 -4.55 -9.68
CA TYR A 38 22.67 -3.92 -10.61
C TYR A 38 21.21 -4.07 -10.20
N SER A 39 20.40 -3.09 -10.60
CA SER A 39 18.95 -3.10 -10.45
C SER A 39 18.28 -3.84 -11.61
N TYR A 40 17.25 -4.61 -11.33
CA TYR A 40 16.44 -5.28 -12.34
C TYR A 40 14.96 -5.32 -11.94
N ILE A 41 14.11 -5.49 -12.95
CA ILE A 41 12.65 -5.56 -12.77
C ILE A 41 12.18 -6.94 -13.23
N GLU A 42 11.29 -7.54 -12.45
CA GLU A 42 10.58 -8.79 -12.80
C GLU A 42 9.10 -8.52 -12.95
N GLU A 43 8.47 -9.00 -14.04
CA GLU A 43 7.02 -8.89 -14.22
C GLU A 43 6.31 -9.85 -13.26
N ASP A 44 5.38 -9.29 -12.44
CA ASP A 44 4.60 -10.02 -11.43
C ASP A 44 3.12 -10.18 -11.83
N GLY A 45 2.78 -9.86 -13.07
CA GLY A 45 1.45 -10.04 -13.61
C GLY A 45 0.50 -8.86 -13.40
N ASN A 46 -0.72 -9.12 -12.94
CA ASN A 46 -1.75 -8.11 -12.76
C ASN A 46 -2.06 -7.87 -11.28
N LEU A 47 -2.44 -6.65 -10.96
CA LEU A 47 -2.87 -6.31 -9.60
C LEU A 47 -4.24 -6.95 -9.29
N GLU A 48 -4.26 -7.86 -8.34
CA GLU A 48 -5.48 -8.49 -7.86
C GLU A 48 -6.14 -7.64 -6.77
N LEU A 49 -7.45 -7.47 -6.89
CA LEU A 49 -8.32 -6.86 -5.89
C LEU A 49 -9.29 -7.91 -5.34
N PRO A 50 -9.73 -7.78 -4.09
CA PRO A 50 -10.77 -8.66 -3.56
C PRO A 50 -12.09 -8.48 -4.32
N ASN A 51 -12.93 -9.52 -4.31
CA ASN A 51 -14.22 -9.50 -4.99
C ASN A 51 -15.18 -8.45 -4.42
N LYS A 52 -15.11 -8.21 -3.12
CA LYS A 52 -15.88 -7.17 -2.43
C LYS A 52 -14.93 -6.21 -1.72
N ILE A 53 -15.20 -4.94 -1.85
CA ILE A 53 -14.45 -3.85 -1.22
C ILE A 53 -15.39 -3.15 -0.27
N TYR A 54 -15.06 -3.22 1.01
CA TYR A 54 -15.73 -2.47 2.07
C TYR A 54 -15.07 -1.09 2.21
N SER A 55 -15.88 -0.04 2.38
CA SER A 55 -15.37 1.30 2.69
C SER A 55 -14.32 1.86 1.72
N GLU A 56 -14.66 1.94 0.44
CA GLU A 56 -13.80 2.62 -0.53
C GLU A 56 -13.92 4.14 -0.39
N ASP A 57 -12.82 4.81 -0.05
CA ASP A 57 -12.76 6.27 -0.10
C ASP A 57 -12.54 6.77 -1.55
N THR A 58 -13.60 6.73 -2.34
CA THR A 58 -13.58 7.14 -3.74
C THR A 58 -13.16 8.59 -3.93
N PHE A 59 -13.51 9.47 -2.99
CA PHE A 59 -13.15 10.89 -3.05
C PHE A 59 -11.66 11.10 -2.82
N PHE A 60 -11.08 10.43 -1.84
CA PHE A 60 -9.64 10.49 -1.58
C PHE A 60 -8.82 9.96 -2.77
N ILE A 61 -9.21 8.80 -3.31
CA ILE A 61 -8.57 8.20 -4.49
C ILE A 61 -8.65 9.16 -5.69
N LYS A 62 -9.84 9.72 -5.94
CA LYS A 62 -10.02 10.69 -7.03
C LYS A 62 -9.12 11.91 -6.89
N ARG A 63 -9.02 12.49 -5.69
CA ARG A 63 -8.13 13.64 -5.44
C ARG A 63 -6.66 13.35 -5.75
N ILE A 64 -6.18 12.15 -5.39
CA ILE A 64 -4.81 11.73 -5.70
C ILE A 64 -4.61 11.69 -7.22
N LEU A 65 -5.52 11.03 -7.93
CA LEU A 65 -5.42 10.85 -9.38
C LEU A 65 -5.57 12.18 -10.13
N ASP A 66 -6.50 13.04 -9.74
CA ASP A 66 -6.67 14.37 -10.31
C ASP A 66 -5.41 15.21 -10.13
N SER A 67 -4.82 15.20 -8.92
CA SER A 67 -3.54 15.87 -8.67
C SER A 67 -2.39 15.29 -9.49
N PHE A 68 -2.34 13.98 -9.62
CA PHE A 68 -1.32 13.38 -10.49
C PHE A 68 -1.48 13.81 -11.92
N ASN A 69 -2.68 13.98 -12.44
CA ASN A 69 -2.92 14.40 -13.82
C ASN A 69 -2.65 15.89 -14.06
N THR A 70 -2.88 16.74 -13.06
CA THR A 70 -2.79 18.21 -13.20
C THR A 70 -1.44 18.79 -12.78
N ASP A 71 -0.80 18.23 -11.75
CA ASP A 71 0.47 18.74 -11.24
C ASP A 71 1.64 18.37 -12.16
N ILE A 72 2.68 19.16 -12.14
CA ILE A 72 3.92 18.91 -12.91
C ILE A 72 4.87 18.00 -12.11
N SER A 73 4.82 18.08 -10.78
CA SER A 73 5.69 17.36 -9.84
C SER A 73 5.22 15.93 -9.55
N ASN A 74 6.08 15.17 -8.91
CA ASN A 74 5.71 13.90 -8.31
C ASN A 74 4.60 14.07 -7.28
N ILE A 75 3.79 13.03 -7.10
CA ILE A 75 2.76 12.99 -6.04
C ILE A 75 3.16 11.89 -5.05
N GLY A 76 3.49 12.28 -3.83
CA GLY A 76 3.70 11.37 -2.71
C GLY A 76 2.41 11.18 -1.90
N VAL A 77 2.10 9.94 -1.57
CA VAL A 77 0.97 9.53 -0.73
C VAL A 77 1.49 8.61 0.36
N LEU A 78 1.20 8.93 1.61
CA LEU A 78 1.52 8.10 2.76
C LEU A 78 0.23 7.63 3.45
N LEU A 79 0.09 6.32 3.61
CA LEU A 79 -1.00 5.68 4.33
C LEU A 79 -0.42 5.04 5.59
N SER A 80 -0.84 5.50 6.75
CA SER A 80 -0.34 5.07 8.06
C SER A 80 -1.43 4.39 8.87
N GLY A 81 -1.07 3.63 9.89
CA GLY A 81 -2.00 3.12 10.91
C GLY A 81 -2.08 1.61 10.99
N LEU A 82 -3.12 1.09 11.62
CA LEU A 82 -3.26 -0.31 12.02
C LEU A 82 -3.07 -1.30 10.87
N LYS A 83 -2.39 -2.41 11.14
CA LYS A 83 -2.28 -3.54 10.21
C LYS A 83 -3.68 -4.13 9.96
N GLY A 84 -3.97 -4.45 8.69
CA GLY A 84 -5.29 -4.99 8.31
C GLY A 84 -6.42 -3.97 8.27
N SER A 85 -6.16 -2.67 8.27
CA SER A 85 -7.15 -1.58 8.21
C SER A 85 -7.50 -1.11 6.80
N GLY A 86 -6.88 -1.68 5.75
CA GLY A 86 -7.18 -1.34 4.36
C GLY A 86 -6.15 -0.48 3.63
N LYS A 87 -5.00 -0.12 4.25
CA LYS A 87 -3.92 0.66 3.61
C LYS A 87 -3.47 0.08 2.27
N SER A 88 -3.07 -1.20 2.26
CA SER A 88 -2.61 -1.88 1.04
C SER A 88 -3.72 -2.01 0.00
N LEU A 89 -4.98 -2.13 0.41
CA LEU A 89 -6.11 -2.12 -0.50
C LEU A 89 -6.26 -0.76 -1.19
N THR A 90 -6.23 0.33 -0.42
CA THR A 90 -6.27 1.69 -0.97
C THR A 90 -5.10 1.96 -1.92
N THR A 91 -3.89 1.52 -1.56
CA THR A 91 -2.71 1.58 -2.44
C THR A 91 -2.97 0.86 -3.76
N LYS A 92 -3.50 -0.35 -3.71
CA LYS A 92 -3.85 -1.14 -4.91
C LYS A 92 -4.93 -0.45 -5.76
N LEU A 93 -5.94 0.14 -5.13
CA LEU A 93 -7.01 0.86 -5.85
C LEU A 93 -6.48 2.09 -6.59
N VAL A 94 -5.66 2.90 -5.92
CA VAL A 94 -5.00 4.06 -6.54
C VAL A 94 -4.11 3.61 -7.69
N ALA A 95 -3.25 2.62 -7.48
CA ALA A 95 -2.33 2.11 -8.49
C ALA A 95 -3.09 1.57 -9.72
N LYS A 96 -4.12 0.74 -9.51
CA LYS A 96 -4.93 0.19 -10.60
C LYS A 96 -5.65 1.28 -11.42
N ARG A 97 -6.21 2.30 -10.73
CA ARG A 97 -6.95 3.39 -11.39
C ARG A 97 -6.05 4.44 -12.03
N SER A 98 -4.78 4.51 -11.64
CA SER A 98 -3.81 5.41 -12.29
C SER A 98 -3.54 5.04 -13.75
N ASN A 99 -3.79 3.79 -14.11
CA ASN A 99 -3.46 3.22 -15.43
C ASN A 99 -1.98 3.42 -15.80
N LEU A 100 -1.10 3.46 -14.80
CA LEU A 100 0.35 3.51 -14.96
C LEU A 100 0.94 2.11 -14.86
N PRO A 101 2.16 1.85 -15.39
CA PRO A 101 2.96 0.72 -14.94
C PRO A 101 3.16 0.80 -13.42
N ILE A 102 3.05 -0.31 -12.72
CA ILE A 102 3.12 -0.38 -11.26
C ILE A 102 4.43 -1.02 -10.87
N LEU A 103 5.26 -0.30 -10.14
CA LEU A 103 6.56 -0.76 -9.68
C LEU A 103 6.55 -0.93 -8.16
N VAL A 104 6.60 -2.17 -7.69
CA VAL A 104 6.71 -2.49 -6.26
C VAL A 104 8.19 -2.61 -5.92
N VAL A 105 8.64 -1.78 -4.99
CA VAL A 105 10.05 -1.78 -4.56
C VAL A 105 10.24 -2.83 -3.48
N SER A 106 11.17 -3.76 -3.73
CA SER A 106 11.52 -4.80 -2.75
C SER A 106 11.98 -4.18 -1.43
N SER A 107 11.55 -4.74 -0.31
CA SER A 107 11.97 -4.32 1.04
C SER A 107 13.48 -4.35 1.26
N THR A 108 14.19 -5.16 0.49
CA THR A 108 15.66 -5.28 0.56
C THR A 108 16.38 -4.41 -0.47
N TYR A 109 15.67 -3.61 -1.26
CA TYR A 109 16.26 -2.72 -2.25
C TYR A 109 17.01 -1.58 -1.58
N PRO A 110 18.28 -1.32 -1.92
CA PRO A 110 19.06 -0.25 -1.30
C PRO A 110 18.52 1.14 -1.71
N SER A 111 18.13 1.98 -0.77
CA SER A 111 17.60 3.31 -1.06
C SER A 111 18.56 4.20 -1.86
N GLY A 112 19.87 4.04 -1.66
CA GLY A 112 20.90 4.77 -2.40
C GLY A 112 20.89 4.51 -3.92
N GLN A 113 20.36 3.37 -4.36
CA GLN A 113 20.24 3.01 -5.77
C GLN A 113 18.95 3.51 -6.43
N LEU A 114 17.96 3.95 -5.64
CA LEU A 114 16.69 4.45 -6.18
C LEU A 114 16.88 5.62 -7.13
N LYS A 115 17.72 6.58 -6.73
CA LYS A 115 17.99 7.76 -7.51
C LYS A 115 18.55 7.40 -8.88
N ASP A 116 19.60 6.59 -8.92
CA ASP A 116 20.31 6.22 -10.16
C ASP A 116 19.38 5.44 -11.08
N PHE A 117 18.63 4.46 -10.54
CA PHE A 117 17.66 3.70 -11.29
C PHE A 117 16.57 4.59 -11.92
N PHE A 118 15.98 5.52 -11.15
CA PHE A 118 14.88 6.37 -11.63
C PHE A 118 15.34 7.58 -12.44
N THR A 119 16.62 7.92 -12.46
CA THR A 119 17.19 8.99 -13.31
C THR A 119 17.03 8.65 -14.79
N GLU A 120 17.11 7.39 -15.14
CA GLU A 120 16.94 6.92 -16.52
C GLU A 120 15.49 6.71 -16.93
N PHE A 121 14.54 6.79 -15.98
CA PHE A 121 13.12 6.59 -16.25
C PHE A 121 12.52 7.79 -16.97
N LYS A 122 11.91 7.56 -18.15
CA LYS A 122 11.24 8.61 -18.96
C LYS A 122 9.72 8.44 -18.99
N THR A 123 9.23 7.27 -18.59
CA THR A 123 7.80 6.94 -18.59
C THR A 123 7.21 7.16 -17.20
N PRO A 124 6.04 7.84 -17.08
CA PRO A 124 5.36 7.96 -15.79
C PRO A 124 5.04 6.58 -15.19
N VAL A 125 5.19 6.45 -13.88
CA VAL A 125 5.07 5.16 -13.17
C VAL A 125 4.44 5.36 -11.79
N CYS A 126 3.66 4.36 -11.34
CA CYS A 126 3.22 4.24 -9.96
C CYS A 126 4.25 3.41 -9.19
N VAL A 127 4.88 4.00 -8.19
CA VAL A 127 5.89 3.35 -7.35
C VAL A 127 5.29 3.04 -5.99
N ILE A 128 5.36 1.78 -5.55
CA ILE A 128 4.81 1.33 -4.28
C ILE A 128 5.93 0.92 -3.35
N PHE A 129 5.93 1.49 -2.16
CA PHE A 129 6.75 1.11 -1.02
C PHE A 129 5.83 0.63 0.09
N ASP A 130 5.82 -0.68 0.32
CA ASP A 130 4.97 -1.27 1.35
C ASP A 130 5.75 -1.45 2.66
N GLU A 131 5.10 -1.08 3.79
CA GLU A 131 5.64 -1.20 5.15
C GLU A 131 7.04 -0.57 5.30
N ILE A 132 7.16 0.72 4.95
CA ILE A 132 8.45 1.43 4.97
C ILE A 132 9.10 1.48 6.36
N ASP A 133 8.31 1.44 7.42
CA ASP A 133 8.73 1.38 8.82
C ASP A 133 9.56 0.13 9.15
N LYS A 134 9.37 -0.97 8.45
CA LYS A 134 10.11 -2.22 8.67
C LYS A 134 11.48 -2.28 7.99
N ASN A 135 11.80 -1.31 7.15
CA ASN A 135 12.94 -1.36 6.22
C ASN A 135 14.10 -0.44 6.62
N GLU A 136 14.20 0.03 7.86
CA GLU A 136 15.22 0.96 8.37
C GLU A 136 16.67 0.60 7.98
N ARG A 137 16.99 -0.69 7.85
CA ARG A 137 18.35 -1.15 7.50
C ARG A 137 18.74 -0.85 6.05
N TYR A 138 17.77 -0.67 5.17
CA TYR A 138 17.98 -0.52 3.72
C TYR A 138 17.60 0.87 3.22
N TRP A 139 16.86 1.62 4.04
CA TRP A 139 16.21 2.85 3.62
C TRP A 139 16.71 4.04 4.46
N ASP A 140 17.68 4.72 3.92
CA ASP A 140 18.18 5.97 4.47
C ASP A 140 17.17 7.10 4.20
N THR A 141 16.78 7.82 5.24
CA THR A 141 15.81 8.93 5.17
C THR A 141 16.22 9.98 4.13
N THR A 142 17.51 10.32 4.06
CA THR A 142 18.02 11.34 3.13
C THR A 142 17.86 10.88 1.68
N GLN A 143 18.10 9.60 1.41
CA GLN A 143 17.94 9.03 0.08
C GLN A 143 16.47 8.99 -0.36
N MET A 144 15.56 8.65 0.56
CA MET A 144 14.12 8.69 0.30
C MET A 144 13.64 10.11 0.03
N LEU A 145 14.12 11.09 0.79
CA LEU A 145 13.79 12.50 0.58
C LEU A 145 14.24 12.98 -0.81
N ASN A 146 15.46 12.64 -1.22
CA ASN A 146 15.98 12.97 -2.54
C ASN A 146 15.17 12.32 -3.67
N PHE A 147 14.70 11.09 -3.46
CA PHE A 147 13.84 10.41 -4.40
C PHE A 147 12.46 11.08 -4.52
N LEU A 148 11.84 11.44 -3.40
CA LEU A 148 10.52 12.12 -3.36
C LEU A 148 10.59 13.52 -3.96
N ASP A 149 11.64 14.29 -3.68
CA ASP A 149 11.82 15.65 -4.21
C ASP A 149 11.95 15.66 -5.75
N GLY A 150 12.29 14.54 -6.35
CA GLY A 150 12.24 14.35 -7.80
C GLY A 150 13.18 15.23 -8.63
N ILE A 151 14.11 15.95 -8.00
CA ILE A 151 14.97 16.98 -8.61
C ILE A 151 15.79 16.48 -9.82
N GLN A 152 15.94 15.16 -9.95
CA GLN A 152 16.80 14.56 -10.97
C GLN A 152 16.08 13.51 -11.84
N SER A 153 14.77 13.34 -11.69
CA SER A 153 14.02 12.38 -12.50
C SER A 153 13.36 13.05 -13.70
N THR A 154 13.52 12.44 -14.86
CA THR A 154 12.88 12.91 -16.10
C THR A 154 11.42 12.51 -16.21
N ALA A 155 10.98 11.49 -15.47
CA ALA A 155 9.60 11.00 -15.48
C ALA A 155 8.87 11.29 -14.16
N LYS A 156 7.61 11.66 -14.29
CA LYS A 156 6.70 11.89 -13.18
C LYS A 156 6.33 10.57 -12.47
N LYS A 157 6.30 10.59 -11.14
CA LYS A 157 6.00 9.43 -10.31
C LYS A 157 4.79 9.68 -9.42
N LEU A 158 3.91 8.69 -9.35
CA LEU A 158 2.91 8.55 -8.29
C LEU A 158 3.50 7.61 -7.24
N VAL A 159 3.90 8.14 -6.09
CA VAL A 159 4.59 7.36 -5.04
C VAL A 159 3.60 7.04 -3.94
N MET A 160 3.31 5.75 -3.77
CA MET A 160 2.45 5.23 -2.72
C MET A 160 3.32 4.59 -1.64
N MET A 161 3.14 4.99 -0.40
CA MET A 161 3.87 4.46 0.76
C MET A 161 2.89 3.99 1.82
N THR A 162 3.18 2.87 2.46
CA THR A 162 2.46 2.41 3.64
C THR A 162 3.39 2.28 4.84
N CYS A 163 2.90 2.56 6.03
CA CYS A 163 3.56 2.27 7.30
C CYS A 163 2.54 1.86 8.37
N ASN A 164 2.98 1.14 9.39
CA ASN A 164 2.13 0.79 10.52
C ASN A 164 2.22 1.86 11.61
N GLU A 165 3.40 2.43 11.83
CA GLU A 165 3.62 3.48 12.81
C GLU A 165 4.33 4.67 12.18
N THR A 166 3.83 5.87 12.41
CA THR A 166 4.43 7.11 11.88
C THR A 166 5.60 7.60 12.73
N CYS A 167 5.68 7.18 13.99
CA CYS A 167 6.77 7.59 14.90
C CYS A 167 8.16 7.14 14.41
N ASP A 168 8.21 6.08 13.60
CA ASP A 168 9.45 5.58 13.01
C ASP A 168 9.87 6.34 11.74
N LEU A 169 8.99 7.22 11.24
CA LEU A 169 9.31 8.05 10.09
C LEU A 169 9.89 9.39 10.55
N SER A 170 10.98 9.78 9.90
CA SER A 170 11.57 11.09 10.13
C SER A 170 10.55 12.22 9.91
N GLU A 171 10.45 13.17 10.84
CA GLU A 171 9.63 14.38 10.71
C GLU A 171 9.88 15.10 9.36
N TYR A 172 11.10 15.05 8.84
CA TYR A 172 11.46 15.63 7.54
C TYR A 172 10.71 15.02 6.34
N ILE A 173 10.21 13.79 6.46
CA ILE A 173 9.38 13.16 5.41
C ILE A 173 7.97 13.77 5.46
N LEU A 174 7.45 14.01 6.65
CA LEU A 174 6.08 14.49 6.88
C LEU A 174 5.93 16.01 6.69
N ASP A 175 6.97 16.79 6.97
CA ASP A 175 6.89 18.25 7.06
C ASP A 175 6.73 19.00 5.73
N ARG A 176 6.85 18.33 4.58
CA ARG A 176 6.78 19.00 3.28
C ARG A 176 5.72 18.39 2.36
N CYS A 177 4.65 19.17 2.12
CA CYS A 177 3.62 18.80 1.13
C CYS A 177 4.16 18.60 -0.30
N SER A 178 5.36 19.12 -0.61
CA SER A 178 6.03 18.85 -1.89
C SER A 178 6.53 17.42 -2.02
N ARG A 179 6.70 16.71 -0.90
CA ARG A 179 7.16 15.32 -0.82
C ARG A 179 5.98 14.36 -0.65
N ILE A 180 5.19 14.60 0.41
CA ILE A 180 3.97 13.87 0.70
C ILE A 180 2.81 14.84 0.61
N LYS A 181 2.11 14.82 -0.52
CA LYS A 181 0.95 15.67 -0.74
C LYS A 181 -0.29 15.16 -0.02
N TYR A 182 -0.40 13.85 0.13
CA TYR A 182 -1.53 13.19 0.77
C TYR A 182 -1.04 12.29 1.90
N PHE A 183 -1.57 12.53 3.08
CA PHE A 183 -1.40 11.69 4.25
C PHE A 183 -2.78 11.24 4.74
N LYS A 184 -2.94 9.94 4.99
CA LYS A 184 -4.15 9.39 5.58
C LYS A 184 -3.81 8.38 6.64
N GLU A 185 -4.44 8.52 7.80
CA GLU A 185 -4.31 7.62 8.93
C GLU A 185 -5.48 6.66 9.01
N TYR A 186 -5.18 5.39 9.27
CA TYR A 186 -6.14 4.28 9.38
C TYR A 186 -6.14 3.77 10.81
N ASN A 187 -7.08 4.28 11.62
CA ASN A 187 -7.15 3.99 13.06
C ASN A 187 -8.01 2.76 13.39
N GLY A 188 -8.61 2.13 12.40
CA GLY A 188 -9.50 0.98 12.51
C GLY A 188 -10.66 1.07 11.53
N LEU A 189 -11.55 0.09 11.59
CA LEU A 189 -12.76 0.08 10.78
C LEU A 189 -13.85 0.93 11.44
N GLU A 190 -14.51 1.73 10.62
CA GLU A 190 -15.66 2.52 11.03
C GLU A 190 -16.88 1.61 11.30
N LEU A 191 -17.81 2.05 12.15
CA LEU A 191 -18.97 1.28 12.54
C LEU A 191 -19.81 0.80 11.35
N ASP A 192 -20.00 1.64 10.34
CA ASP A 192 -20.78 1.29 9.13
C ASP A 192 -20.13 0.12 8.36
N VAL A 193 -18.80 0.07 8.31
CA VAL A 193 -18.06 -1.03 7.70
C VAL A 193 -18.23 -2.31 8.51
N ILE A 194 -18.21 -2.21 9.83
CA ILE A 194 -18.43 -3.36 10.73
C ILE A 194 -19.85 -3.90 10.56
N LYS A 195 -20.86 -3.03 10.47
CA LYS A 195 -22.25 -3.42 10.20
C LYS A 195 -22.38 -4.18 8.88
N GLU A 196 -21.74 -3.69 7.84
CA GLU A 196 -21.72 -4.36 6.54
C GLU A 196 -21.04 -5.74 6.60
N LEU A 197 -19.91 -5.86 7.33
CA LEU A 197 -19.22 -7.13 7.55
C LEU A 197 -20.08 -8.13 8.34
N VAL A 198 -20.75 -7.68 9.39
CA VAL A 198 -21.66 -8.49 10.20
C VAL A 198 -22.80 -9.02 9.34
N SER A 199 -23.47 -8.15 8.58
CA SER A 199 -24.55 -8.53 7.68
C SER A 199 -24.12 -9.56 6.63
N ASP A 200 -22.98 -9.33 6.00
CA ASP A 200 -22.45 -10.22 4.96
C ASP A 200 -22.04 -11.59 5.48
N ILE A 201 -21.35 -11.63 6.61
CA ILE A 201 -20.77 -12.88 7.13
C ILE A 201 -21.85 -13.69 7.86
N LEU A 202 -22.67 -13.04 8.69
CA LEU A 202 -23.72 -13.75 9.45
C LEU A 202 -25.00 -13.97 8.64
N GLY A 203 -25.14 -13.32 7.47
CA GLY A 203 -26.35 -13.40 6.63
C GLY A 203 -27.55 -12.69 7.23
N LYS A 204 -27.38 -11.84 8.22
CA LYS A 204 -28.40 -11.05 8.88
C LYS A 204 -27.80 -9.78 9.49
N ASP A 205 -28.61 -8.75 9.60
CA ASP A 205 -28.22 -7.53 10.30
C ASP A 205 -28.23 -7.77 11.82
N ASP A 206 -27.16 -7.32 12.49
CA ASP A 206 -27.03 -7.38 13.94
C ASP A 206 -26.27 -6.13 14.41
N ASP A 207 -27.03 -5.04 14.54
CA ASP A 207 -26.49 -3.73 14.95
C ASP A 207 -25.90 -3.77 16.36
N GLU A 208 -26.48 -4.53 17.28
CA GLU A 208 -25.97 -4.68 18.65
C GLU A 208 -24.58 -5.32 18.68
N LEU A 209 -24.40 -6.38 17.89
CA LEU A 209 -23.08 -7.01 17.74
C LEU A 209 -22.07 -6.08 17.09
N ALA A 210 -22.47 -5.34 16.06
CA ALA A 210 -21.57 -4.39 15.39
C ALA A 210 -21.12 -3.26 16.34
N GLU A 211 -22.03 -2.72 17.14
CA GLU A 211 -21.71 -1.71 18.16
C GLU A 211 -20.82 -2.28 19.27
N TYR A 212 -21.07 -3.52 19.69
CA TYR A 212 -20.20 -4.21 20.65
C TYR A 212 -18.78 -4.37 20.10
N ILE A 213 -18.63 -4.88 18.87
CA ILE A 213 -17.32 -5.02 18.20
C ILE A 213 -16.61 -3.67 18.16
N HIS A 214 -17.28 -2.63 17.69
CA HIS A 214 -16.70 -1.30 17.56
C HIS A 214 -16.29 -0.68 18.91
N THR A 215 -17.01 -0.98 19.97
CA THR A 215 -16.76 -0.41 21.31
C THR A 215 -15.69 -1.14 22.09
N PHE A 216 -15.64 -2.46 22.01
CA PHE A 216 -14.84 -3.28 22.94
C PHE A 216 -13.60 -3.90 22.29
N ILE A 217 -13.57 -4.11 20.98
CA ILE A 217 -12.37 -4.64 20.31
C ILE A 217 -11.39 -3.49 20.08
N LYS A 218 -10.17 -3.58 20.66
CA LYS A 218 -9.14 -2.53 20.56
C LYS A 218 -8.58 -2.36 19.16
N ILE A 219 -8.37 -3.48 18.47
CA ILE A 219 -7.74 -3.49 17.15
C ILE A 219 -8.81 -3.84 16.13
N LEU A 220 -9.46 -2.81 15.59
CA LEU A 220 -10.53 -2.91 14.60
C LEU A 220 -9.94 -3.14 13.20
N SER A 221 -9.37 -4.31 12.98
CA SER A 221 -8.86 -4.75 11.68
C SER A 221 -9.83 -5.70 11.00
N PHE A 222 -9.78 -5.77 9.65
CA PHE A 222 -10.57 -6.76 8.90
C PHE A 222 -10.28 -8.18 9.37
N ASP A 223 -9.03 -8.50 9.65
CA ASP A 223 -8.60 -9.83 10.07
C ASP A 223 -9.25 -10.24 11.40
N ASN A 224 -9.16 -9.39 12.43
CA ASN A 224 -9.74 -9.66 13.74
C ASN A 224 -11.27 -9.81 13.66
N ILE A 225 -11.94 -8.89 12.97
CA ILE A 225 -13.39 -8.87 12.91
C ILE A 225 -13.93 -10.06 12.11
N ILE A 226 -13.34 -10.35 10.95
CA ILE A 226 -13.75 -11.49 10.13
C ILE A 226 -13.51 -12.81 10.86
N THR A 227 -12.38 -12.92 11.57
CA THR A 227 -12.06 -14.13 12.36
C THR A 227 -13.08 -14.33 13.48
N TYR A 228 -13.42 -13.28 14.21
CA TYR A 228 -14.44 -13.34 15.25
C TYR A 228 -15.84 -13.69 14.69
N LEU A 229 -16.26 -13.07 13.61
CA LEU A 229 -17.57 -13.36 13.00
C LEU A 229 -17.65 -14.80 12.47
N LYS A 230 -16.57 -15.36 11.97
CA LYS A 230 -16.50 -16.76 11.57
C LYS A 230 -16.60 -17.70 12.76
N GLU A 231 -16.00 -17.36 13.89
CA GLU A 231 -16.12 -18.11 15.13
C GLU A 231 -17.56 -18.18 15.62
N ILE A 232 -18.28 -17.05 15.59
CA ILE A 232 -19.71 -17.00 15.90
C ILE A 232 -20.53 -17.93 14.99
N LEU A 233 -20.23 -17.97 13.69
CA LEU A 233 -20.90 -18.88 12.77
C LEU A 233 -20.63 -20.36 13.04
N GLN A 234 -19.41 -20.68 13.46
CA GLN A 234 -18.98 -22.04 13.74
C GLN A 234 -19.58 -22.59 15.04
N TYR A 235 -19.84 -21.70 16.01
CA TYR A 235 -20.37 -22.05 17.35
C TYR A 235 -21.65 -21.27 17.67
N PRO A 236 -22.76 -21.51 16.93
CA PRO A 236 -23.97 -20.72 17.05
C PRO A 236 -24.71 -20.89 18.39
N ASP A 237 -24.45 -21.98 19.10
CA ASP A 237 -25.06 -22.29 20.40
C ASP A 237 -24.25 -21.75 21.61
N HIS A 238 -23.06 -21.15 21.37
CA HIS A 238 -22.24 -20.53 22.40
C HIS A 238 -22.55 -19.05 22.55
N ASP A 239 -22.30 -18.51 23.75
CA ASP A 239 -22.39 -17.08 23.96
C ASP A 239 -21.32 -16.38 23.13
N ARG A 240 -21.77 -15.53 22.21
CA ARG A 240 -20.88 -14.83 21.26
C ARG A 240 -19.88 -13.90 21.93
N TYR A 241 -20.17 -13.42 23.13
CA TYR A 241 -19.26 -12.55 23.88
C TYR A 241 -18.19 -13.36 24.62
N GLU A 242 -18.54 -14.58 25.08
CA GLU A 242 -17.57 -15.47 25.71
C GLU A 242 -16.54 -16.06 24.73
N LEU A 243 -16.91 -16.20 23.45
CA LEU A 243 -16.00 -16.68 22.41
C LEU A 243 -14.74 -15.79 22.26
N LEU A 244 -14.82 -14.51 22.60
CA LEU A 244 -13.67 -13.61 22.56
C LEU A 244 -12.59 -13.90 23.61
N ASP A 245 -12.97 -14.52 24.75
CA ASP A 245 -12.05 -14.72 25.87
C ASP A 245 -10.90 -15.69 25.52
N ASP A 246 -11.17 -16.66 24.64
CA ASP A 246 -10.19 -17.63 24.17
C ASP A 246 -9.48 -17.21 22.86
N MET A 247 -9.90 -16.12 22.24
CA MET A 247 -9.32 -15.63 21.01
C MET A 247 -8.15 -14.67 21.27
N ASN A 248 -7.16 -14.68 20.39
CA ASN A 248 -6.07 -13.69 20.40
C ASN A 248 -6.53 -12.32 19.86
N ILE A 249 -7.65 -11.82 20.41
CA ILE A 249 -8.23 -10.51 20.10
C ILE A 249 -8.26 -9.69 21.39
N THR A 250 -7.59 -8.54 21.37
CA THR A 250 -7.54 -7.68 22.56
C THR A 250 -8.85 -6.92 22.70
N VAL A 251 -9.50 -7.08 23.85
CA VAL A 251 -10.72 -6.36 24.22
C VAL A 251 -10.50 -5.41 25.39
N ASP A 252 -11.24 -4.32 25.46
CA ASP A 252 -11.31 -3.49 26.66
C ASP A 252 -12.26 -4.17 27.68
N LYS A 253 -11.66 -4.74 28.72
CA LYS A 253 -12.45 -5.26 29.84
C LYS A 253 -13.10 -4.09 30.58
N LYS A 254 -14.40 -4.21 30.80
CA LYS A 254 -15.16 -3.30 31.66
C LYS A 254 -14.62 -3.29 33.07
#